data_651921a792fb98e6e91a7a27f61b873c
#
_entry.id   651921a792fb98e6e91a7a27f61b873c
#
_cell.length_a   1.000
_cell.length_b   1.000
_cell.length_c   1.000
_cell.angle_alpha   90.00
_cell.angle_beta   90.00
_cell.angle_gamma   90.00
#
_symmetry.space_group_name_H-M   'P 1'
#
loop_
_entity.id
_entity.type
_entity.pdbx_description
1 polymer ?
#
loop_
_entity_poly.entity_id
_entity_poly.type
_entity_poly.pdbx_seq_one_letter_code
_entity_poly.pdbx_strand_id
1 'polypeptide(L)'
;VNVQQGQPVPGARRTGPSRSGGVLALLLSALLILVTACGGSEDKKGGGTDPDKQPSQASVTITPKDGAKDVATDGALKVSSSRGRLTSVKVQDDKGNPVEGKVTGGSLWQPVGKLRAATTYKVDAVAVDDQLRESARHATFTTLVPENTFVGRYTPEDGQTVGVGMPVSINFTRGITDPERVQQGIKVTAEPSVPIAGRWFGNDRLDFRPEKYWKPGTKVTLDIDLKGVEGRPGVYGTQTKHISFTIGRSQVSTVDVRAKEMSVVRDGKKIKTIPVTAGGPGTETYNGQMVISEKHEVTRMNGETVGFGGEYDIADVPHAMRLSTSGTFIHGNYWSGRSTFGSRNASHGCIGLYDQRGGGDSSTPAAWFYANSLIGDVVTVKNSHDETIAPENGLNVWNMSWEKWRSGR
;
A
#
# COMPACT_ATOMS: atom_id res chain seq x y z
N VAL A 1 -29.24 -23.37 4.72
CA VAL A 1 -30.02 -23.84 3.58
C VAL A 1 -29.09 -23.85 2.37
N ASN A 2 -28.83 -25.06 1.85
CA ASN A 2 -27.99 -25.37 0.70
C ASN A 2 -28.41 -24.59 -0.55
N VAL A 3 -27.46 -24.05 -1.31
CA VAL A 3 -27.64 -23.72 -2.72
C VAL A 3 -26.61 -24.46 -3.54
N GLN A 4 -27.14 -25.29 -4.45
CA GLN A 4 -26.45 -26.20 -5.34
C GLN A 4 -25.59 -25.47 -6.37
N GLN A 5 -24.46 -26.09 -6.67
CA GLN A 5 -23.58 -25.80 -7.80
C GLN A 5 -24.24 -26.25 -9.11
N GLY A 6 -24.28 -25.38 -10.12
CA GLY A 6 -24.60 -25.69 -11.50
C GLY A 6 -23.35 -25.95 -12.30
N GLN A 7 -23.25 -27.11 -12.92
CA GLN A 7 -22.16 -27.53 -13.80
C GLN A 7 -22.35 -27.00 -15.23
N PRO A 8 -21.25 -26.87 -16.03
CA PRO A 8 -21.30 -26.36 -17.40
C PRO A 8 -21.59 -27.46 -18.43
N VAL A 9 -22.28 -27.06 -19.50
CA VAL A 9 -22.64 -27.91 -20.67
C VAL A 9 -21.52 -27.79 -21.74
N PRO A 10 -21.08 -28.87 -22.42
CA PRO A 10 -20.07 -28.86 -23.45
C PRO A 10 -20.65 -28.81 -24.87
N GLY A 11 -19.90 -28.22 -25.82
CA GLY A 11 -20.08 -28.52 -27.21
C GLY A 11 -19.88 -27.41 -28.20
N ALA A 12 -18.79 -27.38 -28.98
CA ALA A 12 -18.76 -27.70 -30.40
C ALA A 12 -17.38 -27.41 -31.01
N ARG A 13 -16.79 -28.46 -31.55
CA ARG A 13 -15.62 -28.41 -32.45
C ARG A 13 -16.00 -27.78 -33.78
N ARG A 14 -15.10 -26.99 -34.35
CA ARG A 14 -14.93 -26.91 -35.83
C ARG A 14 -13.46 -26.78 -36.20
N THR A 15 -13.09 -27.58 -37.19
CA THR A 15 -11.79 -27.91 -37.77
C THR A 15 -11.30 -26.86 -38.76
N GLY A 16 -10.02 -26.59 -38.81
CA GLY A 16 -9.00 -26.24 -39.76
C GLY A 16 -9.28 -25.45 -41.07
N PRO A 17 -8.28 -25.11 -41.89
CA PRO A 17 -6.96 -25.72 -42.06
C PRO A 17 -5.74 -24.76 -42.19
N SER A 18 -4.59 -25.37 -42.20
CA SER A 18 -3.21 -24.98 -42.42
C SER A 18 -2.90 -24.07 -43.65
N ARG A 19 -1.81 -23.30 -43.54
CA ARG A 19 -0.70 -23.17 -44.55
C ARG A 19 0.34 -22.19 -44.01
N SER A 20 1.50 -22.72 -43.69
CA SER A 20 2.83 -22.69 -44.32
C SER A 20 3.43 -21.31 -44.63
N GLY A 21 4.64 -21.09 -44.07
CA GLY A 21 5.70 -20.37 -44.78
C GLY A 21 6.49 -19.39 -43.92
N GLY A 22 7.79 -19.67 -43.76
CA GLY A 22 8.75 -18.62 -43.49
C GLY A 22 9.78 -18.92 -42.37
N VAL A 23 10.74 -19.76 -42.67
CA VAL A 23 12.00 -19.91 -41.94
C VAL A 23 12.82 -18.63 -42.11
N LEU A 24 13.28 -18.06 -41.01
CA LEU A 24 14.51 -17.26 -41.01
C LEU A 24 15.32 -17.58 -39.75
N ALA A 25 16.30 -18.42 -39.94
CA ALA A 25 17.30 -18.75 -38.94
C ALA A 25 18.32 -17.61 -38.83
N LEU A 26 18.57 -17.13 -37.63
CA LEU A 26 19.72 -16.32 -37.31
C LEU A 26 20.55 -17.08 -36.26
N LEU A 27 21.64 -17.65 -36.76
CA LEU A 27 22.72 -18.29 -36.02
C LEU A 27 23.44 -17.24 -35.15
N LEU A 28 23.43 -17.41 -33.84
CA LEU A 28 24.40 -16.78 -32.95
C LEU A 28 25.34 -17.89 -32.46
N SER A 29 26.56 -17.82 -32.95
CA SER A 29 27.64 -18.72 -32.67
C SER A 29 28.08 -18.60 -31.21
N ALA A 30 27.91 -19.68 -30.44
CA ALA A 30 28.56 -19.84 -29.14
C ALA A 30 30.00 -20.33 -29.37
N LEU A 31 30.97 -19.51 -28.99
CA LEU A 31 32.37 -19.85 -29.01
C LEU A 31 32.70 -20.68 -27.74
N LEU A 32 32.66 -21.99 -27.85
CA LEU A 32 33.22 -22.90 -26.85
C LEU A 32 34.75 -22.98 -27.07
N ILE A 33 35.51 -22.45 -26.12
CA ILE A 33 36.93 -22.70 -26.03
C ILE A 33 37.14 -24.00 -25.24
N LEU A 34 37.36 -25.10 -25.95
CA LEU A 34 37.88 -26.35 -25.39
C LEU A 34 39.37 -26.18 -25.15
N VAL A 35 39.82 -26.23 -23.92
CA VAL A 35 41.22 -26.42 -23.55
C VAL A 35 41.43 -27.91 -23.44
N THR A 36 42.00 -28.53 -24.48
CA THR A 36 42.57 -29.89 -24.45
C THR A 36 43.92 -29.84 -23.78
N ALA A 37 44.05 -30.55 -22.65
CA ALA A 37 45.35 -30.89 -22.09
C ALA A 37 45.95 -32.09 -22.86
N CYS A 38 47.10 -31.90 -23.50
CA CYS A 38 47.96 -32.97 -23.91
C CYS A 38 49.30 -32.83 -23.18
N GLY A 39 49.67 -33.88 -22.49
CA GLY A 39 50.94 -33.97 -21.83
C GLY A 39 52.07 -34.32 -22.83
N GLY A 40 53.29 -33.95 -22.49
CA GLY A 40 54.52 -34.29 -23.20
C GLY A 40 55.71 -33.70 -22.47
N SER A 41 56.55 -34.56 -21.95
CA SER A 41 57.77 -34.28 -21.18
C SER A 41 58.82 -33.52 -22.00
N GLU A 42 59.62 -32.69 -21.37
CA GLU A 42 61.06 -32.65 -21.25
C GLU A 42 61.63 -31.25 -21.08
N ASP A 43 62.38 -31.15 -20.03
CA ASP A 43 63.46 -30.25 -19.66
C ASP A 43 63.81 -29.01 -20.53
N LYS A 44 63.74 -27.82 -19.88
CA LYS A 44 64.92 -26.94 -19.79
C LYS A 44 64.74 -25.83 -18.74
N LYS A 45 65.74 -25.73 -17.88
CA LYS A 45 65.97 -24.62 -16.91
C LYS A 45 65.89 -23.22 -17.51
N GLY A 46 65.21 -22.34 -16.76
CA GLY A 46 65.25 -20.91 -17.04
C GLY A 46 64.16 -20.24 -16.25
N GLY A 47 64.20 -20.31 -14.93
CA GLY A 47 63.22 -19.67 -14.06
C GLY A 47 63.48 -18.17 -13.92
N GLY A 48 62.90 -17.37 -14.75
CA GLY A 48 62.63 -15.97 -14.45
C GLY A 48 61.23 -15.88 -13.86
N THR A 49 61.07 -15.85 -12.56
CA THR A 49 59.86 -15.48 -11.90
C THR A 49 59.64 -13.99 -12.15
N ASP A 50 58.69 -13.67 -13.02
CA ASP A 50 58.22 -12.32 -13.27
C ASP A 50 57.74 -11.76 -11.93
N PRO A 51 58.35 -10.71 -11.34
CA PRO A 51 57.96 -10.16 -10.04
C PRO A 51 56.52 -9.65 -10.04
N ASP A 52 55.93 -9.36 -11.20
CA ASP A 52 54.56 -8.86 -11.36
C ASP A 52 53.48 -9.95 -11.30
N LYS A 53 53.85 -11.24 -11.22
CA LYS A 53 52.91 -12.37 -11.16
C LYS A 53 52.77 -13.02 -9.80
N GLN A 54 53.27 -12.43 -8.74
CA GLN A 54 53.04 -13.00 -7.41
C GLN A 54 51.58 -12.77 -6.98
N PRO A 55 50.89 -13.81 -6.49
CA PRO A 55 49.51 -13.65 -6.00
C PRO A 55 49.46 -12.68 -4.83
N SER A 56 48.33 -11.96 -4.71
CA SER A 56 48.10 -11.05 -3.58
C SER A 56 48.20 -11.81 -2.26
N GLN A 57 48.79 -11.18 -1.25
CA GLN A 57 48.77 -11.67 0.13
C GLN A 57 47.47 -11.32 0.86
N ALA A 58 46.69 -10.38 0.30
CA ALA A 58 45.38 -10.08 0.85
C ALA A 58 44.43 -11.30 0.72
N SER A 59 43.65 -11.55 1.75
CA SER A 59 42.63 -12.59 1.76
C SER A 59 41.28 -11.96 2.06
N VAL A 60 40.29 -12.23 1.19
CA VAL A 60 38.89 -11.80 1.39
C VAL A 60 38.07 -12.95 1.97
N THR A 61 37.33 -12.67 3.02
CA THR A 61 36.38 -13.62 3.62
C THR A 61 34.98 -13.03 3.56
N ILE A 62 34.05 -13.78 2.97
CA ILE A 62 32.62 -13.44 2.94
C ILE A 62 31.88 -14.40 3.89
N THR A 63 31.10 -13.84 4.78
CA THR A 63 30.18 -14.58 5.65
C THR A 63 28.77 -14.06 5.35
N PRO A 64 27.79 -14.93 5.02
CA PRO A 64 27.85 -16.39 5.00
C PRO A 64 28.68 -16.93 3.83
N LYS A 65 29.01 -18.25 3.88
CA LYS A 65 29.72 -18.92 2.79
C LYS A 65 28.85 -18.97 1.53
N ASP A 66 29.49 -19.10 0.39
CA ASP A 66 28.83 -19.32 -0.90
C ASP A 66 27.87 -20.51 -0.86
N GLY A 67 26.66 -20.34 -1.44
CA GLY A 67 25.60 -21.32 -1.47
C GLY A 67 24.80 -21.44 -0.15
N ALA A 68 25.07 -20.63 0.87
CA ALA A 68 24.34 -20.70 2.16
C ALA A 68 22.85 -20.39 1.98
N LYS A 69 22.00 -21.13 2.70
CA LYS A 69 20.54 -20.96 2.75
C LYS A 69 20.10 -20.61 4.17
N ASP A 70 18.86 -20.13 4.31
CA ASP A 70 18.22 -19.80 5.58
C ASP A 70 19.03 -18.81 6.44
N VAL A 71 19.75 -17.91 5.76
CA VAL A 71 20.61 -16.93 6.39
C VAL A 71 19.75 -15.88 7.11
N ALA A 72 20.10 -15.53 8.36
CA ALA A 72 19.41 -14.48 9.10
C ALA A 72 19.48 -13.13 8.35
N THR A 73 18.39 -12.37 8.43
CA THR A 73 18.28 -11.06 7.77
C THR A 73 19.07 -9.95 8.46
N ASP A 74 19.52 -10.20 9.70
CA ASP A 74 20.29 -9.25 10.49
C ASP A 74 21.61 -9.85 10.97
N GLY A 75 22.68 -9.06 10.95
CA GLY A 75 24.00 -9.39 11.50
C GLY A 75 24.77 -10.52 10.84
N ALA A 76 24.17 -11.28 9.91
CA ALA A 76 24.78 -12.45 9.30
C ALA A 76 25.77 -12.14 8.17
N LEU A 77 25.51 -11.05 7.40
CA LEU A 77 26.39 -10.68 6.28
C LEU A 77 27.55 -9.81 6.75
N LYS A 78 28.75 -10.29 6.51
CA LYS A 78 30.02 -9.58 6.76
C LYS A 78 31.01 -9.90 5.65
N VAL A 79 31.76 -8.89 5.23
CA VAL A 79 32.90 -9.05 4.32
C VAL A 79 34.14 -8.51 5.04
N SER A 80 35.15 -9.34 5.16
CA SER A 80 36.40 -8.93 5.82
C SER A 80 37.63 -9.21 4.96
N SER A 81 38.67 -8.40 5.12
CA SER A 81 39.99 -8.66 4.55
C SER A 81 41.04 -8.84 5.65
N SER A 82 42.02 -9.70 5.37
CA SER A 82 43.23 -9.84 6.16
C SER A 82 44.44 -9.66 5.26
N ARG A 83 45.56 -9.16 5.82
CA ARG A 83 46.78 -8.83 5.08
C ARG A 83 46.54 -7.90 3.88
N GLY A 84 45.63 -6.93 4.04
CA GLY A 84 45.25 -5.97 3.04
C GLY A 84 43.98 -5.24 3.40
N ARG A 85 43.54 -4.29 2.56
CA ARG A 85 42.37 -3.47 2.75
C ARG A 85 41.32 -3.74 1.68
N LEU A 86 40.03 -3.63 2.05
CA LEU A 86 38.91 -3.69 1.09
C LEU A 86 38.92 -2.45 0.19
N THR A 87 38.88 -2.64 -1.11
CA THR A 87 38.79 -1.59 -2.12
C THR A 87 37.42 -1.52 -2.76
N SER A 88 36.71 -2.66 -2.83
CA SER A 88 35.36 -2.72 -3.37
C SER A 88 34.58 -3.80 -2.66
N VAL A 89 33.34 -3.48 -2.26
CA VAL A 89 32.33 -4.47 -1.84
C VAL A 89 31.03 -4.08 -2.51
N LYS A 90 30.51 -4.98 -3.34
CA LYS A 90 29.24 -4.82 -4.04
C LYS A 90 28.30 -5.94 -3.60
N VAL A 91 27.17 -5.58 -3.04
CA VAL A 91 26.12 -6.52 -2.66
C VAL A 91 24.85 -6.14 -3.39
N GLN A 92 24.18 -7.11 -4.03
CA GLN A 92 22.94 -6.89 -4.76
C GLN A 92 21.96 -8.01 -4.48
N ASP A 93 20.67 -7.67 -4.47
CA ASP A 93 19.59 -8.66 -4.43
C ASP A 93 19.39 -9.33 -5.80
N ASP A 94 18.43 -10.25 -5.89
CA ASP A 94 18.06 -10.99 -7.11
C ASP A 94 17.46 -10.11 -8.21
N LYS A 95 17.04 -8.88 -7.88
CA LYS A 95 16.55 -7.87 -8.83
C LYS A 95 17.65 -6.89 -9.26
N GLY A 96 18.84 -7.01 -8.71
CA GLY A 96 19.96 -6.11 -8.97
C GLY A 96 19.97 -4.84 -8.11
N ASN A 97 19.08 -4.71 -7.13
CA ASN A 97 19.11 -3.57 -6.22
C ASN A 97 20.33 -3.64 -5.29
N PRO A 98 21.09 -2.54 -5.14
CA PRO A 98 22.24 -2.52 -4.26
C PRO A 98 21.85 -2.57 -2.78
N VAL A 99 22.68 -3.23 -1.98
CA VAL A 99 22.63 -3.18 -0.52
C VAL A 99 23.68 -2.20 -0.03
N GLU A 100 23.23 -1.15 0.65
CA GLU A 100 24.13 -0.18 1.26
C GLU A 100 24.87 -0.79 2.44
N GLY A 101 26.16 -0.45 2.57
CA GLY A 101 27.01 -0.92 3.65
C GLY A 101 28.11 0.05 3.99
N LYS A 102 28.75 -0.20 5.14
CA LYS A 102 29.82 0.64 5.66
C LYS A 102 31.08 -0.19 5.87
N VAL A 103 32.23 0.34 5.42
CA VAL A 103 33.56 -0.22 5.72
C VAL A 103 34.08 0.42 7.01
N THR A 104 34.48 -0.41 7.97
CA THR A 104 35.10 -0.01 9.23
C THR A 104 36.55 -0.50 9.26
N GLY A 105 37.49 0.38 9.67
CA GLY A 105 38.91 0.06 9.76
C GLY A 105 39.55 -0.38 8.45
N GLY A 106 38.96 -0.07 7.29
CA GLY A 106 39.44 -0.47 5.97
C GLY A 106 39.37 -1.96 5.67
N SER A 107 38.94 -2.79 6.62
CA SER A 107 39.01 -4.26 6.50
C SER A 107 37.69 -5.00 6.81
N LEU A 108 36.67 -4.33 7.32
CA LEU A 108 35.38 -4.94 7.63
C LEU A 108 34.24 -4.12 7.01
N TRP A 109 33.50 -4.74 6.10
CA TRP A 109 32.25 -4.21 5.57
C TRP A 109 31.05 -4.92 6.17
N GLN A 110 29.99 -4.16 6.51
CA GLN A 110 28.71 -4.67 6.97
C GLN A 110 27.57 -3.86 6.36
N PRO A 111 26.38 -4.46 6.11
CA PRO A 111 25.20 -3.71 5.67
C PRO A 111 24.76 -2.70 6.73
N VAL A 112 24.26 -1.55 6.30
CA VAL A 112 23.71 -0.52 7.20
C VAL A 112 22.38 -0.94 7.80
N GLY A 113 21.60 -1.77 7.08
CA GLY A 113 20.29 -2.24 7.50
C GLY A 113 20.14 -3.75 7.43
N LYS A 114 18.95 -4.23 7.82
CA LYS A 114 18.60 -5.65 7.67
C LYS A 114 18.38 -6.01 6.21
N LEU A 115 18.74 -7.22 5.83
CA LEU A 115 18.44 -7.81 4.52
C LEU A 115 16.94 -8.16 4.42
N ARG A 116 16.46 -8.34 3.20
CA ARG A 116 15.11 -8.88 2.97
C ARG A 116 15.09 -10.39 3.16
N ALA A 117 14.02 -10.93 3.69
CA ALA A 117 13.81 -12.36 3.79
C ALA A 117 13.40 -12.97 2.44
N ALA A 118 13.59 -14.30 2.28
CA ALA A 118 13.31 -15.06 1.07
C ALA A 118 13.96 -14.43 -0.19
N THR A 119 15.18 -13.90 -0.06
CA THR A 119 15.86 -13.13 -1.10
C THR A 119 17.27 -13.69 -1.31
N THR A 120 17.67 -13.84 -2.56
CA THR A 120 19.04 -14.26 -2.94
C THR A 120 19.90 -13.02 -3.12
N TYR A 121 21.07 -13.04 -2.49
CA TYR A 121 22.07 -11.97 -2.57
C TYR A 121 23.33 -12.46 -3.25
N LYS A 122 23.91 -11.57 -4.08
CA LYS A 122 25.24 -11.73 -4.68
C LYS A 122 26.18 -10.73 -4.03
N VAL A 123 27.36 -11.21 -3.66
CA VAL A 123 28.42 -10.44 -3.01
C VAL A 123 29.69 -10.56 -3.84
N ASP A 124 30.20 -9.43 -4.32
CA ASP A 124 31.51 -9.32 -4.96
C ASP A 124 32.38 -8.42 -4.10
N ALA A 125 33.56 -8.89 -3.73
CA ALA A 125 34.48 -8.14 -2.89
C ALA A 125 35.91 -8.23 -3.40
N VAL A 126 36.60 -7.09 -3.34
CA VAL A 126 38.01 -6.96 -3.75
C VAL A 126 38.81 -6.33 -2.62
N ALA A 127 39.96 -6.91 -2.32
CA ALA A 127 40.96 -6.35 -1.42
C ALA A 127 42.31 -6.26 -2.10
N VAL A 128 43.12 -5.31 -1.64
CA VAL A 128 44.53 -5.16 -2.11
C VAL A 128 45.50 -5.31 -0.94
N ASP A 129 46.64 -5.92 -1.21
CA ASP A 129 47.76 -5.96 -0.26
C ASP A 129 48.61 -4.68 -0.31
N ASP A 130 49.68 -4.60 0.48
CA ASP A 130 50.57 -3.43 0.55
C ASP A 130 51.33 -3.16 -0.76
N GLN A 131 51.32 -4.12 -1.67
CA GLN A 131 51.93 -4.00 -3.02
C GLN A 131 50.86 -3.74 -4.08
N LEU A 132 49.63 -3.40 -3.68
CA LEU A 132 48.47 -3.12 -4.54
C LEU A 132 48.02 -4.31 -5.41
N ARG A 133 48.40 -5.53 -5.05
CA ARG A 133 47.95 -6.75 -5.75
C ARG A 133 46.54 -7.12 -5.25
N GLU A 134 45.64 -7.41 -6.19
CA GLU A 134 44.25 -7.67 -5.90
C GLU A 134 43.96 -9.11 -5.52
N SER A 135 43.05 -9.29 -4.60
CA SER A 135 42.38 -10.56 -4.27
C SER A 135 40.86 -10.33 -4.32
N ALA A 136 40.17 -11.10 -5.17
CA ALA A 136 38.74 -11.01 -5.34
C ALA A 136 38.02 -12.25 -4.81
N ARG A 137 36.83 -12.08 -4.27
CA ARG A 137 35.93 -13.16 -3.84
C ARG A 137 34.51 -12.85 -4.25
N HIS A 138 33.81 -13.93 -4.62
CA HIS A 138 32.38 -13.93 -4.89
C HIS A 138 31.67 -14.89 -3.96
N ALA A 139 30.43 -14.56 -3.56
CA ALA A 139 29.53 -15.47 -2.86
C ALA A 139 28.07 -15.14 -3.17
N THR A 140 27.25 -16.16 -3.19
CA THR A 140 25.80 -16.07 -3.31
C THR A 140 25.17 -16.76 -2.11
N PHE A 141 24.15 -16.18 -1.51
CA PHE A 141 23.41 -16.80 -0.42
C PHE A 141 21.94 -16.42 -0.46
N THR A 142 21.08 -17.19 0.21
CA THR A 142 19.64 -16.91 0.32
C THR A 142 19.26 -16.75 1.78
N THR A 143 18.52 -15.69 2.08
CA THR A 143 18.00 -15.44 3.42
C THR A 143 16.82 -16.37 3.74
N LEU A 144 16.51 -16.48 5.03
CA LEU A 144 15.44 -17.34 5.56
C LEU A 144 14.08 -17.10 4.86
N VAL A 145 13.29 -18.16 4.72
CA VAL A 145 11.89 -18.08 4.28
C VAL A 145 11.00 -17.85 5.50
N PRO A 146 10.21 -16.76 5.54
CA PRO A 146 9.40 -16.45 6.71
C PRO A 146 8.26 -17.45 6.92
N GLU A 147 8.08 -17.92 8.15
CA GLU A 147 6.88 -18.67 8.57
C GLU A 147 5.71 -17.75 8.88
N ASN A 148 5.98 -16.59 9.46
CA ASN A 148 4.96 -15.59 9.81
C ASN A 148 5.02 -14.39 8.87
N THR A 149 3.85 -13.98 8.37
CA THR A 149 3.76 -12.94 7.36
C THR A 149 2.69 -11.91 7.68
N PHE A 150 2.79 -10.74 7.03
CA PHE A 150 1.74 -9.73 7.02
C PHE A 150 1.52 -9.19 5.60
N VAL A 151 0.33 -8.62 5.39
CA VAL A 151 -0.02 -7.86 4.19
C VAL A 151 -0.70 -6.56 4.58
N GLY A 152 -0.60 -5.52 3.74
CA GLY A 152 -1.36 -4.29 3.82
C GLY A 152 -2.59 -4.36 2.90
N ARG A 153 -3.78 -4.18 3.44
CA ARG A 153 -5.01 -3.96 2.67
C ARG A 153 -5.12 -2.48 2.41
N TYR A 154 -5.17 -2.10 1.16
CA TYR A 154 -5.13 -0.70 0.76
C TYR A 154 -6.48 -0.25 0.18
N THR A 155 -6.72 1.04 0.27
CA THR A 155 -7.81 1.74 -0.39
C THR A 155 -7.26 3.10 -0.86
N PRO A 156 -7.63 3.60 -2.07
CA PRO A 156 -8.52 3.03 -3.08
C PRO A 156 -7.96 1.80 -3.79
N GLU A 157 -8.82 1.09 -4.51
CA GLU A 157 -8.41 -0.02 -5.39
C GLU A 157 -7.83 0.50 -6.72
N ASP A 158 -7.10 -0.39 -7.41
CA ASP A 158 -6.52 -0.06 -8.72
C ASP A 158 -7.60 0.29 -9.76
N GLY A 159 -7.33 1.33 -10.56
CA GLY A 159 -8.23 1.81 -11.61
C GLY A 159 -9.44 2.60 -11.12
N GLN A 160 -9.67 2.75 -9.82
CA GLN A 160 -10.82 3.49 -9.30
C GLN A 160 -10.77 4.99 -9.64
N THR A 161 -11.97 5.58 -9.78
CA THR A 161 -12.16 7.03 -9.72
C THR A 161 -12.83 7.40 -8.41
N VAL A 162 -12.19 8.26 -7.61
CA VAL A 162 -12.60 8.61 -6.26
C VAL A 162 -12.74 10.12 -6.07
N GLY A 163 -13.44 10.54 -5.01
CA GLY A 163 -13.62 11.95 -4.67
C GLY A 163 -12.33 12.61 -4.14
N VAL A 164 -12.34 13.94 -4.12
CA VAL A 164 -11.17 14.77 -3.77
C VAL A 164 -10.67 14.61 -2.33
N GLY A 165 -11.49 14.08 -1.44
CA GLY A 165 -11.12 13.85 -0.03
C GLY A 165 -10.50 12.48 0.24
N MET A 166 -10.33 11.63 -0.75
CA MET A 166 -9.86 10.26 -0.56
C MET A 166 -8.39 10.21 -0.11
N PRO A 167 -8.05 9.73 1.09
CA PRO A 167 -6.67 9.43 1.43
C PRO A 167 -6.25 8.08 0.80
N VAL A 168 -4.95 7.83 0.68
CA VAL A 168 -4.45 6.47 0.52
C VAL A 168 -4.34 5.88 1.92
N SER A 169 -5.05 4.79 2.19
CA SER A 169 -5.06 4.14 3.51
C SER A 169 -4.62 2.67 3.38
N ILE A 170 -3.74 2.23 4.26
CA ILE A 170 -3.21 0.86 4.29
C ILE A 170 -3.42 0.30 5.69
N ASN A 171 -4.19 -0.79 5.80
CA ASN A 171 -4.44 -1.51 7.04
C ASN A 171 -3.65 -2.84 7.02
N PHE A 172 -2.73 -3.00 7.96
CA PHE A 172 -1.88 -4.18 8.06
C PHE A 172 -2.58 -5.31 8.83
N THR A 173 -2.44 -6.53 8.34
CA THR A 173 -3.05 -7.72 8.97
C THR A 173 -2.38 -8.13 10.29
N ARG A 174 -1.25 -7.55 10.61
CA ARG A 174 -0.49 -7.72 11.85
C ARG A 174 0.05 -6.38 12.30
N GLY A 175 0.04 -6.09 13.59
CA GLY A 175 0.63 -4.87 14.13
C GLY A 175 2.12 -4.76 13.80
N ILE A 176 2.53 -3.58 13.37
CA ILE A 176 3.88 -3.22 12.96
C ILE A 176 4.61 -2.61 14.17
N THR A 177 5.81 -3.07 14.46
CA THR A 177 6.67 -2.50 15.53
C THR A 177 7.89 -1.76 14.98
N ASP A 178 8.14 -1.89 13.66
CA ASP A 178 9.15 -1.12 12.92
C ASP A 178 8.47 -0.32 11.79
N PRO A 179 7.74 0.76 12.14
CA PRO A 179 6.96 1.53 11.18
C PRO A 179 7.83 2.26 10.15
N GLU A 180 9.02 2.70 10.51
CA GLU A 180 9.92 3.41 9.60
C GLU A 180 10.37 2.48 8.47
N ARG A 181 10.75 1.25 8.80
CA ARG A 181 11.18 0.25 7.83
C ARG A 181 10.04 -0.15 6.87
N VAL A 182 8.84 -0.36 7.39
CA VAL A 182 7.67 -0.69 6.56
C VAL A 182 7.32 0.49 5.66
N GLN A 183 7.35 1.71 6.17
CA GLN A 183 7.01 2.91 5.40
C GLN A 183 8.04 3.19 4.29
N GLN A 184 9.31 2.86 4.46
CA GLN A 184 10.34 2.96 3.41
C GLN A 184 10.02 2.08 2.19
N GLY A 185 9.30 0.98 2.38
CA GLY A 185 8.82 0.11 1.30
C GLY A 185 7.52 0.58 0.64
N ILE A 186 7.01 1.78 1.00
CA ILE A 186 5.74 2.30 0.50
C ILE A 186 5.95 3.71 -0.04
N LYS A 187 5.55 3.92 -1.30
CA LYS A 187 5.67 5.21 -1.96
C LYS A 187 4.34 5.63 -2.54
N VAL A 188 3.92 6.86 -2.24
CA VAL A 188 2.74 7.49 -2.85
C VAL A 188 3.19 8.70 -3.66
N THR A 189 2.77 8.75 -4.91
CA THR A 189 3.07 9.86 -5.84
C THR A 189 1.80 10.36 -6.49
N ALA A 190 1.84 11.56 -7.05
CA ALA A 190 0.72 12.15 -7.77
C ALA A 190 1.17 12.90 -9.00
N GLU A 191 0.32 12.92 -10.01
CA GLU A 191 0.47 13.72 -11.23
C GLU A 191 -0.80 14.56 -11.45
N PRO A 192 -0.70 15.91 -11.42
CA PRO A 192 0.49 16.72 -11.14
C PRO A 192 1.06 16.47 -9.73
N SER A 193 2.38 16.61 -9.60
CA SER A 193 3.09 16.39 -8.33
C SER A 193 2.64 17.38 -7.24
N VAL A 194 2.41 16.85 -6.06
CA VAL A 194 2.12 17.61 -4.83
C VAL A 194 2.85 16.97 -3.64
N PRO A 195 3.21 17.75 -2.61
CA PRO A 195 3.73 17.18 -1.37
C PRO A 195 2.72 16.23 -0.71
N ILE A 196 3.14 15.00 -0.45
CA ILE A 196 2.34 13.95 0.21
C ILE A 196 3.09 13.49 1.46
N ALA A 197 2.39 13.30 2.55
CA ALA A 197 2.98 12.75 3.78
C ALA A 197 2.15 11.57 4.29
N GLY A 198 2.84 10.58 4.84
CA GLY A 198 2.26 9.45 5.54
C GLY A 198 2.12 9.72 7.03
N ARG A 199 1.10 9.13 7.66
CA ARG A 199 0.90 9.12 9.11
C ARG A 199 0.36 7.79 9.58
N TRP A 200 0.95 7.27 10.64
CA TRP A 200 0.47 6.08 11.33
C TRP A 200 -0.65 6.40 12.30
N PHE A 201 -1.64 5.52 12.34
CA PHE A 201 -2.66 5.44 13.38
C PHE A 201 -2.50 4.09 14.08
N GLY A 202 -2.18 4.14 15.36
CA GLY A 202 -1.80 2.93 16.07
C GLY A 202 -0.56 2.26 15.47
N ASN A 203 -0.60 0.93 15.39
CA ASN A 203 0.48 0.13 14.82
C ASN A 203 0.05 -0.70 13.59
N ASP A 204 -1.16 -0.51 13.10
CA ASP A 204 -1.75 -1.35 12.04
C ASP A 204 -2.33 -0.56 10.87
N ARG A 205 -2.32 0.79 10.91
CA ARG A 205 -2.83 1.62 9.82
C ARG A 205 -1.87 2.77 9.47
N LEU A 206 -1.59 2.91 8.18
CA LEU A 206 -0.80 4.00 7.60
C LEU A 206 -1.59 4.70 6.50
N ASP A 207 -1.85 6.00 6.68
CA ASP A 207 -2.56 6.82 5.70
C ASP A 207 -1.65 7.87 5.08
N PHE A 208 -1.91 8.19 3.81
CA PHE A 208 -1.21 9.25 3.08
C PHE A 208 -2.21 10.26 2.52
N ARG A 209 -1.87 11.54 2.61
CA ARG A 209 -2.62 12.62 1.99
C ARG A 209 -1.73 13.82 1.64
N PRO A 210 -2.15 14.70 0.73
CA PRO A 210 -1.56 16.03 0.58
C PRO A 210 -2.05 17.00 1.68
N GLU A 211 -1.56 18.24 1.66
CA GLU A 211 -1.99 19.27 2.60
C GLU A 211 -3.48 19.64 2.47
N LYS A 212 -3.94 19.79 1.22
CA LYS A 212 -5.32 20.12 0.85
C LYS A 212 -5.94 18.97 0.07
N TYR A 213 -7.25 18.97 -0.09
CA TYR A 213 -7.90 18.00 -0.98
C TYR A 213 -7.21 17.90 -2.32
N TRP A 214 -7.22 16.70 -2.89
CA TRP A 214 -6.70 16.48 -4.23
C TRP A 214 -7.36 17.39 -5.25
N LYS A 215 -6.63 17.78 -6.27
CA LYS A 215 -7.22 18.46 -7.43
C LYS A 215 -7.92 17.43 -8.32
N PRO A 216 -9.11 17.78 -8.88
CA PRO A 216 -9.74 16.95 -9.91
C PRO A 216 -8.79 16.60 -11.06
N GLY A 217 -8.88 15.36 -11.55
CA GLY A 217 -8.04 14.86 -12.64
C GLY A 217 -6.65 14.39 -12.19
N THR A 218 -6.27 14.54 -10.92
CA THR A 218 -4.99 14.02 -10.41
C THR A 218 -4.96 12.50 -10.52
N LYS A 219 -3.89 11.96 -11.08
CA LYS A 219 -3.57 10.53 -11.01
C LYS A 219 -2.67 10.29 -9.80
N VAL A 220 -3.06 9.38 -8.92
CA VAL A 220 -2.29 9.00 -7.74
C VAL A 220 -1.79 7.57 -7.91
N THR A 221 -0.54 7.34 -7.55
CA THR A 221 0.09 6.01 -7.62
C THR A 221 0.58 5.62 -6.23
N LEU A 222 0.28 4.38 -5.84
CA LEU A 222 0.76 3.72 -4.64
C LEU A 222 1.64 2.53 -5.05
N ASP A 223 2.92 2.59 -4.71
CA ASP A 223 3.86 1.49 -4.84
C ASP A 223 4.09 0.85 -3.47
N ILE A 224 3.89 -0.45 -3.37
CA ILE A 224 4.17 -1.25 -2.18
C ILE A 224 5.25 -2.27 -2.54
N ASP A 225 6.40 -2.21 -1.88
CA ASP A 225 7.48 -3.19 -1.98
C ASP A 225 7.87 -3.68 -0.58
N LEU A 226 7.01 -4.53 -0.03
CA LEU A 226 7.14 -5.09 1.31
C LEU A 226 7.60 -6.56 1.32
N LYS A 227 7.83 -7.18 0.15
CA LYS A 227 8.29 -8.57 0.10
C LYS A 227 9.62 -8.74 0.84
N GLY A 228 9.62 -9.57 1.89
CA GLY A 228 10.78 -9.83 2.73
C GLY A 228 11.17 -8.70 3.70
N VAL A 229 10.34 -7.66 3.82
CA VAL A 229 10.54 -6.60 4.81
C VAL A 229 10.01 -7.05 6.17
N GLU A 230 10.85 -7.05 7.20
CA GLU A 230 10.43 -7.35 8.57
C GLU A 230 9.69 -6.16 9.15
N GLY A 231 8.41 -6.34 9.51
CA GLY A 231 7.57 -5.30 10.11
C GLY A 231 7.49 -5.39 11.63
N ARG A 232 7.80 -6.56 12.17
CA ARG A 232 8.00 -6.86 13.59
C ARG A 232 8.84 -8.13 13.71
N PRO A 233 9.46 -8.42 14.88
CA PRO A 233 10.36 -9.57 15.03
C PRO A 233 9.75 -10.87 14.48
N GLY A 234 10.40 -11.47 13.48
CA GLY A 234 10.02 -12.73 12.87
C GLY A 234 8.80 -12.68 11.95
N VAL A 235 8.22 -11.50 11.66
CA VAL A 235 7.03 -11.35 10.80
C VAL A 235 7.35 -10.45 9.60
N TYR A 236 7.18 -10.96 8.40
CA TYR A 236 7.67 -10.33 7.17
C TYR A 236 6.54 -10.04 6.19
N GLY A 237 6.65 -8.93 5.48
CA GLY A 237 5.74 -8.59 4.38
C GLY A 237 5.91 -9.53 3.19
N THR A 238 4.83 -9.73 2.44
CA THR A 238 4.83 -10.60 1.24
C THR A 238 4.45 -9.88 -0.04
N GLN A 239 4.00 -8.62 0.06
CA GLN A 239 3.43 -7.90 -1.07
C GLN A 239 4.47 -7.11 -1.86
N THR A 240 4.30 -7.15 -3.19
CA THR A 240 4.77 -6.12 -4.13
C THR A 240 3.58 -5.73 -4.99
N LYS A 241 3.18 -4.46 -4.97
CA LYS A 241 2.01 -3.93 -5.67
C LYS A 241 2.31 -2.58 -6.29
N HIS A 242 1.73 -2.34 -7.45
CA HIS A 242 1.68 -1.05 -8.12
C HIS A 242 0.22 -0.75 -8.41
N ILE A 243 -0.32 0.30 -7.80
CA ILE A 243 -1.73 0.67 -7.84
C ILE A 243 -1.82 2.10 -8.33
N SER A 244 -2.73 2.40 -9.25
CA SER A 244 -3.02 3.76 -9.66
C SER A 244 -4.52 4.02 -9.70
N PHE A 245 -4.93 5.21 -9.27
CA PHE A 245 -6.31 5.63 -9.27
C PHE A 245 -6.42 7.10 -9.68
N THR A 246 -7.61 7.54 -10.04
CA THR A 246 -7.85 8.90 -10.51
C THR A 246 -8.76 9.66 -9.54
N ILE A 247 -8.42 10.91 -9.29
CA ILE A 247 -9.29 11.83 -8.56
C ILE A 247 -10.34 12.38 -9.54
N GLY A 248 -11.59 12.12 -9.24
CA GLY A 248 -12.72 12.61 -10.03
C GLY A 248 -12.98 14.10 -9.81
N ARG A 249 -14.22 14.47 -10.06
CA ARG A 249 -14.71 15.84 -9.81
C ARG A 249 -14.61 16.22 -8.34
N SER A 250 -14.53 17.51 -8.03
CA SER A 250 -14.64 18.00 -6.67
C SER A 250 -16.10 18.01 -6.20
N GLN A 251 -16.43 17.31 -5.10
CA GLN A 251 -17.69 17.49 -4.42
C GLN A 251 -17.46 17.53 -2.91
N VAL A 252 -17.87 18.65 -2.32
CA VAL A 252 -17.89 18.87 -0.89
C VAL A 252 -19.32 19.24 -0.48
N SER A 253 -19.92 18.39 0.34
CA SER A 253 -21.28 18.64 0.88
C SER A 253 -21.15 19.15 2.30
N THR A 254 -21.93 20.16 2.65
CA THR A 254 -21.96 20.71 4.02
C THR A 254 -23.34 20.48 4.63
N VAL A 255 -23.37 19.70 5.72
CA VAL A 255 -24.55 19.49 6.55
C VAL A 255 -24.54 20.50 7.69
N ASP A 256 -25.52 21.38 7.74
CA ASP A 256 -25.78 22.27 8.86
C ASP A 256 -26.85 21.64 9.75
N VAL A 257 -26.42 21.07 10.87
CA VAL A 257 -27.32 20.33 11.79
C VAL A 257 -28.37 21.25 12.41
N ARG A 258 -28.02 22.49 12.66
CA ARG A 258 -28.96 23.50 13.19
C ARG A 258 -30.01 23.88 12.13
N ALA A 259 -29.58 24.13 10.91
CA ALA A 259 -30.48 24.46 9.80
C ALA A 259 -31.23 23.22 9.27
N LYS A 260 -30.74 22.00 9.56
CA LYS A 260 -31.27 20.71 9.09
C LYS A 260 -31.29 20.62 7.58
N GLU A 261 -30.25 21.14 6.96
CA GLU A 261 -30.05 21.08 5.51
C GLU A 261 -28.65 20.68 5.12
N MET A 262 -28.52 20.08 3.95
CA MET A 262 -27.26 19.77 3.32
C MET A 262 -27.13 20.55 2.02
N SER A 263 -26.08 21.36 1.91
CA SER A 263 -25.67 22.03 0.68
C SER A 263 -24.64 21.17 -0.06
N VAL A 264 -24.93 20.80 -1.33
CA VAL A 264 -24.00 20.07 -2.19
C VAL A 264 -23.29 21.04 -3.11
N VAL A 265 -21.97 21.14 -2.99
CA VAL A 265 -21.11 21.99 -3.82
C VAL A 265 -20.25 21.11 -4.70
N ARG A 266 -20.36 21.28 -6.02
CA ARG A 266 -19.58 20.56 -7.04
C ARG A 266 -18.78 21.54 -7.87
N ASP A 267 -17.48 21.34 -7.97
CA ASP A 267 -16.55 22.19 -8.72
C ASP A 267 -16.72 23.68 -8.40
N GLY A 268 -16.88 23.98 -7.10
CA GLY A 268 -17.08 25.33 -6.57
C GLY A 268 -18.50 25.91 -6.71
N LYS A 269 -19.43 25.20 -7.33
CA LYS A 269 -20.83 25.66 -7.50
C LYS A 269 -21.79 24.86 -6.62
N LYS A 270 -22.67 25.56 -5.88
CA LYS A 270 -23.78 24.92 -5.18
C LYS A 270 -24.78 24.39 -6.21
N ILE A 271 -24.95 23.07 -6.26
CA ILE A 271 -25.81 22.39 -7.23
C ILE A 271 -27.12 21.90 -6.61
N LYS A 272 -27.18 21.72 -5.29
CA LYS A 272 -28.41 21.28 -4.60
C LYS A 272 -28.38 21.66 -3.13
N THR A 273 -29.57 21.90 -2.58
CA THR A 273 -29.83 21.93 -1.13
C THR A 273 -30.82 20.83 -0.82
N ILE A 274 -30.57 20.02 0.19
CA ILE A 274 -31.36 18.85 0.57
C ILE A 274 -31.75 18.98 2.03
N PRO A 275 -33.05 18.96 2.39
CA PRO A 275 -33.50 18.87 3.78
C PRO A 275 -33.04 17.54 4.38
N VAL A 276 -32.49 17.56 5.59
CA VAL A 276 -31.97 16.40 6.30
C VAL A 276 -32.57 16.27 7.69
N THR A 277 -32.39 15.10 8.31
CA THR A 277 -32.46 14.85 9.73
C THR A 277 -31.10 14.33 10.20
N ALA A 278 -30.61 14.83 11.31
CA ALA A 278 -29.36 14.40 11.93
C ALA A 278 -29.60 13.79 13.31
N GLY A 279 -28.55 13.51 14.07
CA GLY A 279 -28.64 12.98 15.42
C GLY A 279 -29.47 13.83 16.34
N GLY A 280 -30.36 13.19 17.10
CA GLY A 280 -31.20 13.80 18.10
C GLY A 280 -30.45 14.09 19.41
N PRO A 281 -31.14 14.70 20.42
CA PRO A 281 -30.53 14.93 21.73
C PRO A 281 -30.02 13.64 22.39
N GLY A 282 -28.77 13.65 22.81
CA GLY A 282 -28.08 12.49 23.41
C GLY A 282 -27.48 11.48 22.40
N THR A 283 -27.70 11.71 21.09
CA THR A 283 -27.18 10.89 19.99
C THR A 283 -26.77 11.78 18.82
N GLU A 284 -26.14 12.89 19.14
CA GLU A 284 -25.77 13.91 18.17
C GLU A 284 -24.85 13.38 17.08
N THR A 285 -24.87 14.02 15.92
CA THR A 285 -23.94 13.70 14.81
C THR A 285 -22.60 14.39 15.04
N TYR A 286 -21.48 13.71 14.89
CA TYR A 286 -20.14 14.32 14.93
C TYR A 286 -20.04 15.56 14.04
N ASN A 287 -19.33 16.58 14.50
CA ASN A 287 -18.86 17.67 13.65
C ASN A 287 -17.60 17.24 12.86
N GLY A 288 -17.25 17.99 11.83
CA GLY A 288 -15.99 17.86 11.10
C GLY A 288 -16.15 17.37 9.68
N GLN A 289 -15.01 17.04 9.08
CA GLN A 289 -14.89 16.64 7.69
C GLN A 289 -14.84 15.12 7.61
N MET A 290 -15.86 14.51 7.04
CA MET A 290 -15.98 13.07 6.88
C MET A 290 -15.87 12.68 5.41
N VAL A 291 -15.26 11.55 5.13
CA VAL A 291 -15.07 11.03 3.79
C VAL A 291 -15.98 9.83 3.57
N ILE A 292 -16.71 9.81 2.47
CA ILE A 292 -17.51 8.65 2.07
C ILE A 292 -16.56 7.49 1.78
N SER A 293 -16.57 6.47 2.64
CA SER A 293 -15.66 5.32 2.56
C SER A 293 -16.29 4.12 1.87
N GLU A 294 -17.61 3.97 1.97
CA GLU A 294 -18.37 2.86 1.39
C GLU A 294 -19.71 3.36 0.85
N LYS A 295 -20.24 2.65 -0.15
CA LYS A 295 -21.58 2.91 -0.70
C LYS A 295 -22.32 1.59 -0.86
N HIS A 296 -23.54 1.53 -0.33
CA HIS A 296 -24.43 0.38 -0.41
C HIS A 296 -25.80 0.82 -0.95
N GLU A 297 -26.28 0.14 -1.99
CA GLU A 297 -27.65 0.41 -2.50
C GLU A 297 -28.68 0.11 -1.44
N VAL A 298 -28.53 -1.01 -0.77
CA VAL A 298 -29.31 -1.41 0.40
C VAL A 298 -28.41 -2.10 1.41
N THR A 299 -28.54 -1.82 2.69
CA THR A 299 -27.78 -2.48 3.76
C THR A 299 -28.61 -2.59 5.04
N ARG A 300 -28.23 -3.54 5.91
CA ARG A 300 -28.78 -3.60 7.27
C ARG A 300 -28.02 -2.64 8.16
N MET A 301 -28.74 -1.90 8.98
CA MET A 301 -28.21 -1.10 10.08
C MET A 301 -28.72 -1.61 11.41
N ASN A 302 -27.82 -2.11 12.25
CA ASN A 302 -28.12 -2.68 13.55
C ASN A 302 -27.33 -1.91 14.62
N GLY A 303 -28.05 -1.33 15.60
CA GLY A 303 -27.49 -0.57 16.71
C GLY A 303 -26.52 -1.35 17.57
N GLU A 304 -26.68 -2.66 17.70
CA GLU A 304 -25.74 -3.52 18.45
C GLU A 304 -24.31 -3.45 17.92
N THR A 305 -24.13 -3.28 16.60
CA THR A 305 -22.80 -3.23 15.97
C THR A 305 -22.04 -1.93 16.20
N VAL A 306 -22.72 -0.90 16.71
CA VAL A 306 -22.19 0.46 16.86
C VAL A 306 -22.45 1.04 18.26
N GLY A 307 -22.77 0.20 19.24
CA GLY A 307 -22.85 0.60 20.65
C GLY A 307 -24.21 1.13 21.12
N PHE A 308 -25.24 1.10 20.28
CA PHE A 308 -26.61 1.51 20.64
C PHE A 308 -27.48 0.34 21.10
N GLY A 309 -26.89 -0.83 21.46
CA GLY A 309 -27.66 -2.00 21.88
C GLY A 309 -28.73 -2.40 20.85
N GLY A 310 -29.89 -2.81 21.30
CA GLY A 310 -31.02 -3.18 20.43
C GLY A 310 -31.97 -2.03 20.07
N GLU A 311 -31.56 -0.76 20.17
CA GLU A 311 -32.44 0.39 19.94
C GLU A 311 -32.99 0.47 18.51
N TYR A 312 -32.23 -0.04 17.52
CA TYR A 312 -32.70 -0.17 16.15
C TYR A 312 -32.09 -1.37 15.44
N ASP A 313 -32.86 -1.95 14.55
CA ASP A 313 -32.44 -3.02 13.62
C ASP A 313 -33.27 -2.91 12.33
N ILE A 314 -32.69 -2.26 11.32
CA ILE A 314 -33.37 -1.98 10.05
C ILE A 314 -32.67 -2.75 8.95
N ALA A 315 -33.35 -3.76 8.40
CA ALA A 315 -32.76 -4.73 7.50
C ALA A 315 -32.47 -4.19 6.08
N ASP A 316 -33.20 -3.14 5.67
CA ASP A 316 -33.30 -2.70 4.27
C ASP A 316 -33.11 -1.17 4.13
N VAL A 317 -32.08 -0.61 4.75
CA VAL A 317 -31.75 0.81 4.66
C VAL A 317 -31.21 1.13 3.26
N PRO A 318 -31.91 1.95 2.46
CA PRO A 318 -31.48 2.25 1.11
C PRO A 318 -30.42 3.36 1.05
N HIS A 319 -29.64 3.35 -0.03
CA HIS A 319 -28.69 4.41 -0.40
C HIS A 319 -27.74 4.85 0.72
N ALA A 320 -27.17 3.85 1.42
CA ALA A 320 -26.32 4.08 2.56
C ALA A 320 -24.86 4.36 2.15
N MET A 321 -24.28 5.41 2.69
CA MET A 321 -22.89 5.82 2.49
C MET A 321 -22.21 5.99 3.85
N ARG A 322 -21.19 5.18 4.11
CA ARG A 322 -20.46 5.19 5.40
C ARG A 322 -19.55 6.40 5.50
N LEU A 323 -19.56 7.06 6.66
CA LEU A 323 -18.73 8.22 6.99
C LEU A 323 -17.72 7.93 8.12
N SER A 324 -17.99 6.93 8.97
CA SER A 324 -17.10 6.59 10.09
C SER A 324 -17.08 5.09 10.35
N THR A 325 -16.03 4.61 11.01
CA THR A 325 -15.95 3.22 11.50
C THR A 325 -16.88 3.01 12.69
N SER A 326 -17.18 4.06 13.47
CA SER A 326 -18.13 4.01 14.59
C SER A 326 -19.60 4.01 14.16
N GLY A 327 -19.91 3.97 12.85
CA GLY A 327 -21.26 3.74 12.36
C GLY A 327 -22.05 4.99 11.95
N THR A 328 -21.42 6.13 11.72
CA THR A 328 -22.08 7.28 11.12
C THR A 328 -22.24 7.07 9.61
N PHE A 329 -23.48 7.24 9.10
CA PHE A 329 -23.80 7.14 7.68
C PHE A 329 -24.58 8.38 7.21
N ILE A 330 -24.57 8.62 5.91
CA ILE A 330 -25.67 9.26 5.19
C ILE A 330 -26.49 8.15 4.54
N HIS A 331 -27.81 8.15 4.70
CA HIS A 331 -28.65 7.09 4.17
C HIS A 331 -30.07 7.54 3.85
N GLY A 332 -30.77 6.77 3.03
CA GLY A 332 -32.19 6.90 2.81
C GLY A 332 -32.98 6.53 4.06
N ASN A 333 -33.95 7.37 4.40
CA ASN A 333 -34.84 7.16 5.55
C ASN A 333 -36.29 7.21 5.07
N TYR A 334 -36.89 6.01 4.94
CA TYR A 334 -38.28 5.83 4.50
C TYR A 334 -39.28 5.72 5.66
N TRP A 335 -38.78 5.49 6.87
CA TRP A 335 -39.63 5.28 8.08
C TRP A 335 -40.00 6.59 8.76
N SER A 336 -39.39 7.70 8.41
CA SER A 336 -39.77 9.03 8.91
C SER A 336 -40.66 9.74 7.90
N GLY A 337 -41.68 10.46 8.42
CA GLY A 337 -42.52 11.31 7.59
C GLY A 337 -41.72 12.41 6.89
N ARG A 338 -42.11 12.83 5.70
CA ARG A 338 -41.44 13.90 4.93
C ARG A 338 -41.24 15.19 5.72
N SER A 339 -42.16 15.53 6.59
CA SER A 339 -42.09 16.73 7.47
C SER A 339 -40.97 16.68 8.50
N THR A 340 -40.33 15.52 8.72
CA THR A 340 -39.18 15.40 9.62
C THR A 340 -37.96 16.11 9.06
N PHE A 341 -37.74 15.96 7.75
CA PHE A 341 -36.57 16.50 7.06
C PHE A 341 -36.66 18.02 6.95
N GLY A 342 -35.59 18.69 7.40
CA GLY A 342 -35.57 20.16 7.49
C GLY A 342 -36.26 20.74 8.73
N SER A 343 -36.90 19.91 9.59
CA SER A 343 -37.61 20.40 10.75
C SER A 343 -37.07 19.90 12.09
N ARG A 344 -36.64 18.64 12.21
CA ARG A 344 -36.11 18.08 13.46
C ARG A 344 -34.99 17.07 13.22
N ASN A 345 -34.10 16.98 14.20
CA ASN A 345 -33.06 15.94 14.27
C ASN A 345 -33.59 14.80 15.14
N ALA A 346 -33.56 13.57 14.64
CA ALA A 346 -34.23 12.41 15.26
C ALA A 346 -33.55 11.08 14.97
N SER A 347 -32.30 11.09 14.54
CA SER A 347 -31.50 9.85 14.29
C SER A 347 -30.58 9.56 15.50
N HIS A 348 -29.90 8.42 15.44
CA HIS A 348 -28.85 8.00 16.38
C HIS A 348 -27.45 8.40 15.88
N GLY A 349 -27.31 9.60 15.31
CA GLY A 349 -26.03 10.14 14.83
C GLY A 349 -25.85 10.10 13.31
N CYS A 350 -26.63 9.30 12.58
CA CYS A 350 -26.61 9.28 11.11
C CYS A 350 -27.29 10.53 10.51
N ILE A 351 -27.03 10.79 9.25
CA ILE A 351 -27.67 11.85 8.45
C ILE A 351 -28.70 11.18 7.54
N GLY A 352 -29.99 11.35 7.87
CA GLY A 352 -31.11 10.80 7.11
C GLY A 352 -31.55 11.74 6.00
N LEU A 353 -31.70 11.21 4.81
CA LEU A 353 -32.32 11.87 3.65
C LEU A 353 -33.64 11.18 3.34
N TYR A 354 -34.66 11.94 2.90
CA TYR A 354 -35.93 11.30 2.51
C TYR A 354 -35.72 10.28 1.40
N ASP A 355 -36.33 9.12 1.57
CA ASP A 355 -36.33 8.04 0.60
C ASP A 355 -37.63 7.24 0.63
N GLN A 356 -37.77 6.26 -0.27
CA GLN A 356 -38.79 5.25 -0.25
C GLN A 356 -38.21 3.90 0.13
N ARG A 357 -39.00 3.03 0.72
CA ARG A 357 -38.60 1.69 1.06
C ARG A 357 -38.10 0.95 -0.18
N GLY A 358 -36.96 0.27 -0.07
CA GLY A 358 -36.33 -0.43 -1.19
C GLY A 358 -35.57 0.45 -2.18
N GLY A 359 -35.57 1.80 -2.03
CA GLY A 359 -34.74 2.70 -2.82
C GLY A 359 -35.09 2.78 -4.32
N GLY A 360 -36.25 2.29 -4.75
CA GLY A 360 -36.60 2.18 -6.18
C GLY A 360 -36.95 3.50 -6.86
N ASP A 361 -37.15 4.59 -6.11
CA ASP A 361 -37.49 5.89 -6.68
C ASP A 361 -36.24 6.78 -6.82
N SER A 362 -35.72 6.87 -8.02
CA SER A 362 -34.53 7.69 -8.34
C SER A 362 -34.73 9.21 -8.17
N SER A 363 -35.95 9.66 -7.99
CA SER A 363 -36.27 11.09 -7.76
C SER A 363 -36.10 11.55 -6.31
N THR A 364 -35.99 10.61 -5.36
CA THR A 364 -35.82 10.92 -3.94
C THR A 364 -34.50 11.65 -3.68
N PRO A 365 -34.42 12.48 -2.63
CA PRO A 365 -33.19 13.15 -2.22
C PRO A 365 -32.04 12.18 -1.93
N ALA A 366 -32.32 11.04 -1.29
CA ALA A 366 -31.31 10.03 -0.98
C ALA A 366 -30.77 9.35 -2.23
N ALA A 367 -31.65 8.87 -3.12
CA ALA A 367 -31.27 8.27 -4.39
C ALA A 367 -30.43 9.22 -5.25
N TRP A 368 -30.88 10.49 -5.33
CA TRP A 368 -30.13 11.49 -6.07
C TRP A 368 -28.73 11.71 -5.47
N PHE A 369 -28.61 11.89 -4.14
CA PHE A 369 -27.31 12.11 -3.51
C PHE A 369 -26.40 10.90 -3.66
N TYR A 370 -26.93 9.68 -3.47
CA TYR A 370 -26.21 8.45 -3.68
C TYR A 370 -25.65 8.31 -5.11
N ALA A 371 -26.49 8.48 -6.11
CA ALA A 371 -26.10 8.38 -7.53
C ALA A 371 -25.07 9.46 -7.93
N ASN A 372 -25.09 10.60 -7.26
CA ASN A 372 -24.23 11.74 -7.55
C ASN A 372 -22.99 11.83 -6.66
N SER A 373 -22.76 10.86 -5.75
CA SER A 373 -21.59 10.83 -4.86
C SER A 373 -20.61 9.75 -5.28
N LEU A 374 -19.30 10.04 -5.11
CA LEU A 374 -18.20 9.09 -5.24
C LEU A 374 -17.73 8.67 -3.84
N ILE A 375 -17.18 7.47 -3.72
CA ILE A 375 -16.28 7.13 -2.62
C ILE A 375 -15.15 8.15 -2.64
N GLY A 376 -14.81 8.73 -1.48
CA GLY A 376 -13.82 9.81 -1.40
C GLY A 376 -14.40 11.23 -1.48
N ASP A 377 -15.71 11.42 -1.73
CA ASP A 377 -16.34 12.72 -1.59
C ASP A 377 -16.39 13.15 -0.10
N VAL A 378 -16.35 14.45 0.14
CA VAL A 378 -16.32 15.02 1.49
C VAL A 378 -17.70 15.45 1.93
N VAL A 379 -18.04 15.12 3.17
CA VAL A 379 -19.20 15.61 3.89
C VAL A 379 -18.72 16.35 5.14
N THR A 380 -18.87 17.67 5.17
CA THR A 380 -18.55 18.50 6.32
C THR A 380 -19.82 18.68 7.16
N VAL A 381 -19.78 18.30 8.42
CA VAL A 381 -20.87 18.52 9.39
C VAL A 381 -20.48 19.67 10.30
N LYS A 382 -21.41 20.58 10.52
CA LYS A 382 -21.25 21.74 11.39
C LYS A 382 -22.51 22.04 12.21
N ASN A 383 -22.31 22.80 13.26
CA ASN A 383 -23.40 23.24 14.16
C ASN A 383 -24.15 22.08 14.84
N SER A 384 -23.49 20.96 15.01
CA SER A 384 -23.88 19.89 15.94
C SER A 384 -23.40 20.23 17.35
N HIS A 385 -23.98 19.61 18.36
CA HIS A 385 -23.55 19.74 19.75
C HIS A 385 -22.50 18.65 20.14
N ASP A 386 -22.14 17.77 19.20
CA ASP A 386 -21.13 16.75 19.41
C ASP A 386 -19.70 17.28 19.15
N GLU A 387 -18.71 16.46 19.49
CA GLU A 387 -17.30 16.74 19.21
C GLU A 387 -16.95 16.64 17.71
N THR A 388 -15.77 17.11 17.36
CA THR A 388 -15.22 16.88 16.02
C THR A 388 -14.74 15.44 15.91
N ILE A 389 -15.17 14.72 14.88
CA ILE A 389 -14.80 13.34 14.65
C ILE A 389 -13.28 13.16 14.59
N ALA A 390 -12.77 12.12 15.26
CA ALA A 390 -11.36 11.80 15.25
C ALA A 390 -10.87 11.41 13.84
N PRO A 391 -9.66 11.81 13.43
CA PRO A 391 -9.10 11.52 12.10
C PRO A 391 -9.05 10.03 11.77
N GLU A 392 -8.80 9.17 12.77
CA GLU A 392 -8.73 7.72 12.66
C GLU A 392 -10.10 7.03 12.61
N ASN A 393 -11.18 7.71 12.99
CA ASN A 393 -12.52 7.16 12.95
C ASN A 393 -13.08 7.22 11.52
N GLY A 394 -12.71 6.26 10.69
CA GLY A 394 -12.96 6.24 9.25
C GLY A 394 -11.78 6.84 8.45
N LEU A 395 -12.06 7.41 7.28
CA LEU A 395 -11.06 8.07 6.43
C LEU A 395 -11.01 9.59 6.68
N ASN A 396 -11.22 10.01 7.95
CA ASN A 396 -11.53 11.38 8.32
C ASN A 396 -10.29 12.24 8.65
N VAL A 397 -9.20 11.93 7.97
CA VAL A 397 -7.85 12.49 8.13
C VAL A 397 -7.78 14.02 8.01
N TRP A 398 -8.78 14.65 7.41
CA TRP A 398 -8.84 16.10 7.19
C TRP A 398 -9.17 16.92 8.45
N ASN A 399 -9.57 16.24 9.53
CA ASN A 399 -9.78 16.88 10.86
C ASN A 399 -8.47 17.10 11.63
N MET A 400 -7.34 16.86 11.01
CA MET A 400 -6.02 17.15 11.56
C MET A 400 -5.30 18.19 10.70
N SER A 401 -4.67 19.21 11.32
CA SER A 401 -3.87 20.19 10.59
C SER A 401 -2.69 19.52 9.86
N TRP A 402 -2.24 20.12 8.77
CA TRP A 402 -1.11 19.59 8.00
C TRP A 402 0.19 19.54 8.80
N GLU A 403 0.41 20.52 9.64
CA GLU A 403 1.56 20.58 10.52
C GLU A 403 1.58 19.41 11.51
N LYS A 404 0.44 19.16 12.19
CA LYS A 404 0.27 18.02 13.09
C LYS A 404 0.34 16.68 12.34
N TRP A 405 -0.15 16.64 11.09
CA TRP A 405 -0.09 15.46 10.23
C TRP A 405 1.36 15.06 9.95
N ARG A 406 2.20 16.03 9.59
CA ARG A 406 3.61 15.79 9.25
C ARG A 406 4.52 15.53 10.45
N SER A 407 4.18 16.05 11.62
CA SER A 407 4.99 15.91 12.84
C SER A 407 4.79 14.57 13.58
N GLY A 408 3.78 13.79 13.20
CA GLY A 408 3.48 12.51 13.83
C GLY A 408 4.06 11.34 13.04
N ARG A 409 4.54 10.36 13.82
CA ARG A 409 4.86 9.03 13.28
C ARG A 409 3.59 8.29 13.00
#